data_03e02dec12227e5c7a571af7a4481b5e
#
_entry.id   03e02dec12227e5c7a571af7a4481b5e
#
_cell.length_a   1.000
_cell.length_b   1.000
_cell.length_c   1.000
_cell.angle_alpha   90.00
_cell.angle_beta   90.00
_cell.angle_gamma   90.00
#
_symmetry.space_group_name_H-M   'P 1'
#
loop_
_entity.id
_entity.type
_entity.pdbx_description
1 polymer ?
#
loop_
_entity_poly.entity_id
_entity_poly.type
_entity_poly.pdbx_seq_one_letter_code
_entity_poly.pdbx_strand_id
1 'polypeptide(L)'
;EFDRESTIDEIEKSLHELGFKTNRIGHFRRLVDRVARGDRWDLVFNICEGMFGIGREAQVPALLDAYRIPYTFSDTSVLALTMHKALCKRVVRDLGVPTPDFACVHSPEEIESIDLPFPLFVKPLAEGTGKGVSAASVIRDRESLEAVVRGLLERYRQPVLVETYLPGREFTAGIVGTGAEARVIGVAEIILNRNAEESVYSLANKELCEERVTYRLADDHEALCAADYALAAWRGLECRDAGRIDLRSNGEGRPEFMEVNPLAGLHPTHSDLPIIATLAGIEYDELIRSIMDSALARLGEMKGARTGRPRA
;
A
#
# COMPACT_ATOMS: atom_id res chain seq x y z
N GLU A 1 -2.86 -1.72 -12.68
CA GLU A 1 -3.46 -1.62 -11.32
C GLU A 1 -4.64 -2.56 -11.08
N PHE A 2 -5.05 -3.38 -12.03
CA PHE A 2 -6.10 -4.36 -11.79
C PHE A 2 -5.48 -5.74 -11.66
N ASP A 3 -5.93 -6.47 -10.64
CA ASP A 3 -5.56 -7.87 -10.50
C ASP A 3 -5.95 -8.66 -11.75
N ARG A 4 -5.08 -9.59 -12.13
CA ARG A 4 -5.35 -10.52 -13.22
C ARG A 4 -6.43 -11.51 -12.78
N GLU A 5 -7.13 -12.09 -13.75
CA GLU A 5 -8.13 -13.12 -13.44
C GLU A 5 -7.50 -14.30 -12.69
N SER A 6 -6.25 -14.64 -13.00
CA SER A 6 -5.47 -15.64 -12.26
C SER A 6 -5.32 -15.32 -10.75
N THR A 7 -5.16 -14.05 -10.36
CA THR A 7 -5.12 -13.66 -8.94
C THR A 7 -6.44 -13.96 -8.24
N ILE A 8 -7.56 -13.64 -8.94
CA ILE A 8 -8.91 -13.90 -8.41
C ILE A 8 -9.14 -15.41 -8.27
N ASP A 9 -8.69 -16.22 -9.24
CA ASP A 9 -8.80 -17.67 -9.22
C ASP A 9 -8.03 -18.28 -8.03
N GLU A 10 -6.80 -17.82 -7.76
CA GLU A 10 -6.00 -18.32 -6.64
C GLU A 10 -6.59 -17.90 -5.28
N ILE A 11 -7.08 -16.65 -5.14
CA ILE A 11 -7.78 -16.23 -3.92
C ILE A 11 -9.02 -17.08 -3.69
N GLU A 12 -9.85 -17.30 -4.73
CA GLU A 12 -11.07 -18.09 -4.62
C GLU A 12 -10.76 -19.55 -4.26
N LYS A 13 -9.75 -20.14 -4.85
CA LYS A 13 -9.27 -21.49 -4.52
C LYS A 13 -8.90 -21.60 -3.04
N SER A 14 -8.05 -20.69 -2.54
CA SER A 14 -7.67 -20.65 -1.12
C SER A 14 -8.87 -20.48 -0.19
N LEU A 15 -9.82 -19.60 -0.55
CA LEU A 15 -11.05 -19.42 0.23
C LEU A 15 -11.92 -20.70 0.27
N HIS A 16 -12.00 -21.45 -0.83
CA HIS A 16 -12.70 -22.74 -0.88
C HIS A 16 -12.01 -23.79 -0.01
N GLU A 17 -10.68 -23.88 -0.02
CA GLU A 17 -9.90 -24.78 0.84
C GLU A 17 -10.08 -24.44 2.33
N LEU A 18 -10.27 -23.15 2.64
CA LEU A 18 -10.64 -22.67 3.97
C LEU A 18 -12.11 -22.93 4.36
N GLY A 19 -12.92 -23.49 3.45
CA GLY A 19 -14.33 -23.84 3.68
C GLY A 19 -15.33 -22.71 3.41
N PHE A 20 -14.91 -21.59 2.83
CA PHE A 20 -15.81 -20.51 2.47
C PHE A 20 -16.51 -20.78 1.14
N LYS A 21 -17.75 -20.30 1.01
CA LYS A 21 -18.46 -20.23 -0.26
C LYS A 21 -18.26 -18.87 -0.87
N THR A 22 -17.78 -18.81 -2.09
CA THR A 22 -17.48 -17.57 -2.79
C THR A 22 -18.56 -17.17 -3.78
N ASN A 23 -18.61 -15.88 -4.06
CA ASN A 23 -19.47 -15.30 -5.07
C ASN A 23 -18.78 -14.08 -5.69
N ARG A 24 -18.27 -14.21 -6.91
CA ARG A 24 -17.59 -13.11 -7.60
C ARG A 24 -18.56 -11.96 -7.88
N ILE A 25 -18.27 -10.79 -7.35
CA ILE A 25 -19.09 -9.59 -7.52
C ILE A 25 -18.73 -8.87 -8.82
N GLY A 26 -17.43 -8.81 -9.13
CA GLY A 26 -16.86 -8.06 -10.25
C GLY A 26 -16.49 -6.64 -9.85
N HIS A 27 -16.45 -5.72 -10.81
CA HIS A 27 -16.02 -4.35 -10.59
C HIS A 27 -17.05 -3.48 -9.84
N PHE A 28 -16.62 -2.28 -9.40
CA PHE A 28 -17.41 -1.34 -8.59
C PHE A 28 -18.86 -1.11 -9.07
N ARG A 29 -19.09 -0.89 -10.37
CA ARG A 29 -20.46 -0.66 -10.89
C ARG A 29 -21.36 -1.87 -10.68
N ARG A 30 -20.83 -3.09 -10.85
CA ARG A 30 -21.59 -4.32 -10.56
C ARG A 30 -21.90 -4.45 -9.07
N LEU A 31 -20.96 -4.08 -8.20
CA LEU A 31 -21.23 -4.03 -6.76
C LEU A 31 -22.39 -3.09 -6.45
N VAL A 32 -22.39 -1.87 -7.01
CA VAL A 32 -23.49 -0.89 -6.85
C VAL A 32 -24.83 -1.49 -7.29
N ASP A 33 -24.91 -2.06 -8.51
CA ASP A 33 -26.12 -2.65 -9.04
C ASP A 33 -26.65 -3.78 -8.16
N ARG A 34 -25.77 -4.64 -7.66
CA ARG A 34 -26.15 -5.79 -6.83
C ARG A 34 -26.62 -5.35 -5.45
N VAL A 35 -25.92 -4.43 -4.82
CA VAL A 35 -26.31 -3.86 -3.52
C VAL A 35 -27.67 -3.16 -3.62
N ALA A 36 -27.91 -2.40 -4.72
CA ALA A 36 -29.18 -1.72 -4.96
C ALA A 36 -30.35 -2.70 -5.16
N ARG A 37 -30.09 -3.90 -5.73
CA ARG A 37 -31.10 -4.98 -5.87
C ARG A 37 -31.35 -5.75 -4.57
N GLY A 38 -30.59 -5.48 -3.50
CA GLY A 38 -30.75 -6.12 -2.20
C GLY A 38 -29.79 -7.28 -1.93
N ASP A 39 -28.82 -7.55 -2.80
CA ASP A 39 -27.79 -8.57 -2.53
C ASP A 39 -27.02 -8.23 -1.27
N ARG A 40 -26.68 -9.26 -0.49
CA ARG A 40 -25.90 -9.15 0.75
C ARG A 40 -24.92 -10.32 0.84
N TRP A 41 -23.80 -10.07 1.49
CA TRP A 41 -22.77 -11.06 1.78
C TRP A 41 -22.41 -11.00 3.27
N ASP A 42 -21.99 -12.13 3.82
CA ASP A 42 -21.49 -12.19 5.20
C ASP A 42 -20.18 -11.41 5.36
N LEU A 43 -19.34 -11.45 4.32
CA LEU A 43 -18.07 -10.70 4.20
C LEU A 43 -17.75 -10.49 2.72
N VAL A 44 -17.25 -9.33 2.36
CA VAL A 44 -16.68 -9.05 1.04
C VAL A 44 -15.15 -9.08 1.13
N PHE A 45 -14.51 -10.01 0.43
CA PHE A 45 -13.05 -9.97 0.23
C PHE A 45 -12.75 -8.88 -0.79
N ASN A 46 -12.24 -7.73 -0.33
CA ASN A 46 -12.08 -6.53 -1.15
C ASN A 46 -10.67 -6.45 -1.73
N ILE A 47 -10.54 -6.52 -3.05
CA ILE A 47 -9.30 -6.28 -3.79
C ILE A 47 -9.47 -5.14 -4.81
N CYS A 48 -10.45 -4.28 -4.62
CA CYS A 48 -10.81 -3.26 -5.60
C CYS A 48 -10.05 -1.95 -5.38
N GLU A 49 -9.09 -1.64 -6.24
CA GLU A 49 -8.29 -0.41 -6.18
C GLU A 49 -9.00 0.83 -6.72
N GLY A 50 -10.15 0.65 -7.41
CA GLY A 50 -10.88 1.75 -8.02
C GLY A 50 -10.20 2.34 -9.26
N MET A 51 -10.86 3.30 -9.94
CA MET A 51 -10.36 3.86 -11.22
C MET A 51 -10.11 5.36 -11.17
N PHE A 52 -10.93 6.12 -10.48
CA PHE A 52 -10.96 7.57 -10.58
C PHE A 52 -10.94 8.25 -9.21
N GLY A 53 -10.21 9.37 -9.15
CA GLY A 53 -10.09 10.20 -7.97
C GLY A 53 -8.93 9.79 -7.04
N ILE A 54 -8.47 10.74 -6.24
CA ILE A 54 -7.37 10.53 -5.29
C ILE A 54 -7.75 9.45 -4.24
N GLY A 55 -8.99 9.44 -3.79
CA GLY A 55 -9.48 8.44 -2.83
C GLY A 55 -10.14 7.22 -3.47
N ARG A 56 -9.70 6.78 -4.65
CA ARG A 56 -10.38 5.71 -5.42
C ARG A 56 -10.50 4.38 -4.69
N GLU A 57 -9.51 4.00 -3.90
CA GLU A 57 -9.53 2.75 -3.12
C GLU A 57 -10.58 2.77 -1.99
N ALA A 58 -10.94 3.96 -1.51
CA ALA A 58 -11.93 4.13 -0.45
C ALA A 58 -13.38 4.00 -0.94
N GLN A 59 -13.63 3.98 -2.25
CA GLN A 59 -15.00 3.99 -2.81
C GLN A 59 -15.77 2.71 -2.50
N VAL A 60 -15.13 1.54 -2.59
CA VAL A 60 -15.74 0.25 -2.26
C VAL A 60 -16.05 0.15 -0.77
N PRO A 61 -15.09 0.38 0.14
CA PRO A 61 -15.35 0.44 1.57
C PRO A 61 -16.48 1.40 1.95
N ALA A 62 -16.50 2.62 1.42
CA ALA A 62 -17.53 3.60 1.71
C ALA A 62 -18.94 3.10 1.33
N LEU A 63 -19.07 2.45 0.17
CA LEU A 63 -20.32 1.84 -0.24
C LEU A 63 -20.72 0.70 0.69
N LEU A 64 -19.80 -0.20 1.04
CA LEU A 64 -20.05 -1.33 1.91
C LEU A 64 -20.42 -0.88 3.33
N ASP A 65 -19.76 0.14 3.86
CA ASP A 65 -20.08 0.76 5.15
C ASP A 65 -21.52 1.32 5.18
N ALA A 66 -21.92 2.03 4.10
CA ALA A 66 -23.27 2.60 3.99
C ALA A 66 -24.36 1.51 4.03
N TYR A 67 -24.05 0.33 3.53
CA TYR A 67 -24.98 -0.83 3.56
C TYR A 67 -24.71 -1.81 4.71
N ARG A 68 -23.75 -1.52 5.59
CA ARG A 68 -23.35 -2.36 6.72
C ARG A 68 -22.94 -3.77 6.31
N ILE A 69 -22.27 -3.88 5.17
CA ILE A 69 -21.71 -5.13 4.67
C ILE A 69 -20.24 -5.19 5.12
N PRO A 70 -19.84 -6.22 5.86
CA PRO A 70 -18.45 -6.39 6.29
C PRO A 70 -17.51 -6.65 5.11
N TYR A 71 -16.24 -6.24 5.27
CA TYR A 71 -15.22 -6.43 4.25
C TYR A 71 -13.83 -6.62 4.86
N THR A 72 -12.93 -7.21 4.07
CA THR A 72 -11.50 -7.34 4.42
C THR A 72 -10.75 -6.05 4.14
N PHE A 73 -9.58 -5.94 4.75
CA PHE A 73 -8.65 -4.81 4.68
C PHE A 73 -9.15 -3.52 5.33
N SER A 74 -8.39 -2.47 5.10
CA SER A 74 -8.55 -1.19 5.77
C SER A 74 -9.85 -0.47 5.39
N ASP A 75 -10.31 0.39 6.28
CA ASP A 75 -11.56 1.12 6.08
C ASP A 75 -11.42 2.33 5.14
N THR A 76 -12.55 2.97 4.92
CA THR A 76 -12.68 4.15 4.06
C THR A 76 -11.71 5.26 4.42
N SER A 77 -11.53 5.55 5.72
CA SER A 77 -10.67 6.65 6.17
C SER A 77 -9.20 6.35 5.95
N VAL A 78 -8.78 5.14 6.25
CA VAL A 78 -7.41 4.67 6.05
C VAL A 78 -7.05 4.66 4.57
N LEU A 79 -7.89 4.05 3.71
CA LEU A 79 -7.61 3.97 2.28
C LEU A 79 -7.62 5.36 1.62
N ALA A 80 -8.50 6.27 2.02
CA ALA A 80 -8.48 7.65 1.51
C ALA A 80 -7.20 8.40 1.93
N LEU A 81 -6.78 8.25 3.19
CA LEU A 81 -5.58 8.88 3.72
C LEU A 81 -4.30 8.36 3.05
N THR A 82 -4.17 7.04 2.93
CA THR A 82 -2.95 6.39 2.45
C THR A 82 -2.71 6.62 0.95
N MET A 83 -3.76 6.77 0.17
CA MET A 83 -3.66 7.20 -1.23
C MET A 83 -3.05 8.59 -1.39
N HIS A 84 -3.26 9.49 -0.43
CA HIS A 84 -2.69 10.83 -0.45
C HIS A 84 -1.33 10.85 0.28
N LYS A 85 -0.25 10.49 -0.42
CA LYS A 85 1.08 10.30 0.17
C LYS A 85 1.54 11.42 1.11
N ALA A 86 1.31 12.70 0.76
CA ALA A 86 1.72 13.82 1.60
C ALA A 86 0.94 13.90 2.91
N LEU A 87 -0.38 13.62 2.93
CA LEU A 87 -1.17 13.56 4.16
C LEU A 87 -0.76 12.36 5.01
N CYS A 88 -0.59 11.20 4.39
CA CYS A 88 -0.12 9.99 5.06
C CYS A 88 1.23 10.23 5.76
N LYS A 89 2.21 10.82 5.05
CA LYS A 89 3.54 11.16 5.61
C LYS A 89 3.45 12.15 6.80
N ARG A 90 2.53 13.11 6.76
CA ARG A 90 2.31 14.03 7.91
C ARG A 90 1.83 13.28 9.15
N VAL A 91 0.87 12.35 8.98
CA VAL A 91 0.40 11.51 10.09
C VAL A 91 1.50 10.59 10.59
N VAL A 92 2.22 9.91 9.69
CA VAL A 92 3.34 9.02 10.04
C VAL A 92 4.44 9.76 10.80
N ARG A 93 4.76 11.00 10.40
CA ARG A 93 5.70 11.86 11.11
C ARG A 93 5.22 12.21 12.53
N ASP A 94 3.94 12.49 12.70
CA ASP A 94 3.33 12.76 14.04
C ASP A 94 3.37 11.52 14.94
N LEU A 95 3.32 10.31 14.36
CA LEU A 95 3.54 9.05 15.07
C LEU A 95 5.00 8.79 15.47
N GLY A 96 5.93 9.70 15.12
CA GLY A 96 7.36 9.55 15.41
C GLY A 96 8.10 8.60 14.48
N VAL A 97 7.50 8.17 13.38
CA VAL A 97 8.15 7.34 12.36
C VAL A 97 8.89 8.24 11.36
N PRO A 98 10.19 8.04 11.12
CA PRO A 98 10.96 8.84 10.18
C PRO A 98 10.40 8.77 8.76
N THR A 99 10.36 9.90 8.07
CA THR A 99 10.01 10.01 6.66
C THR A 99 10.80 11.16 6.06
N PRO A 100 11.26 11.09 4.79
CA PRO A 100 12.04 12.17 4.18
C PRO A 100 11.27 13.48 4.21
N ASP A 101 11.99 14.58 4.27
CA ASP A 101 11.40 15.91 4.12
C ASP A 101 10.81 16.05 2.73
N PHE A 102 9.64 16.68 2.65
CA PHE A 102 8.89 16.76 1.40
C PHE A 102 8.10 18.06 1.25
N ALA A 103 7.84 18.41 0.00
CA ALA A 103 6.90 19.42 -0.43
C ALA A 103 5.82 18.78 -1.33
N CYS A 104 4.60 19.30 -1.27
CA CYS A 104 3.51 18.93 -2.16
C CYS A 104 3.22 20.11 -3.09
N VAL A 105 3.37 19.92 -4.39
CA VAL A 105 3.28 20.97 -5.41
C VAL A 105 1.98 20.81 -6.17
N HIS A 106 1.10 21.80 -6.12
CA HIS A 106 -0.22 21.81 -6.77
C HIS A 106 -0.22 22.58 -8.09
N SER A 107 0.69 23.54 -8.25
CA SER A 107 0.83 24.34 -9.47
C SER A 107 2.29 24.64 -9.79
N PRO A 108 2.61 25.01 -11.05
CA PRO A 108 3.97 25.33 -11.45
C PRO A 108 4.59 26.51 -10.67
N GLU A 109 3.78 27.45 -10.19
CA GLU A 109 4.23 28.64 -9.44
C GLU A 109 4.79 28.24 -8.06
N GLU A 110 4.30 27.13 -7.49
CA GLU A 110 4.78 26.64 -6.19
C GLU A 110 6.18 26.01 -6.23
N ILE A 111 6.71 25.70 -7.44
CA ILE A 111 8.02 25.07 -7.59
C ILE A 111 9.13 25.96 -7.01
N GLU A 112 9.03 27.28 -7.16
CA GLU A 112 10.03 28.21 -6.66
C GLU A 112 10.16 28.21 -5.13
N SER A 113 9.07 27.86 -4.43
CA SER A 113 9.03 27.82 -2.95
C SER A 113 9.63 26.55 -2.34
N ILE A 114 10.06 25.59 -3.15
CA ILE A 114 10.66 24.35 -2.64
C ILE A 114 12.07 24.66 -2.10
N ASP A 115 12.20 24.53 -0.78
CA ASP A 115 13.45 24.70 -0.04
C ASP A 115 13.90 23.34 0.55
N LEU A 116 14.32 22.43 -0.34
CA LEU A 116 14.83 21.11 0.01
C LEU A 116 16.20 20.90 -0.63
N PRO A 117 17.15 20.26 0.08
CA PRO A 117 18.50 20.01 -0.45
C PRO A 117 18.47 18.93 -1.54
N PHE A 118 19.21 19.15 -2.64
CA PHE A 118 19.43 18.13 -3.66
C PHE A 118 20.38 17.02 -3.18
N PRO A 119 20.22 15.78 -3.68
CA PRO A 119 19.26 15.34 -4.68
C PRO A 119 17.84 15.16 -4.11
N LEU A 120 16.85 15.36 -4.98
CA LEU A 120 15.42 15.17 -4.66
C LEU A 120 14.84 13.99 -5.40
N PHE A 121 13.70 13.48 -4.93
CA PHE A 121 12.90 12.49 -5.61
C PHE A 121 11.52 13.03 -5.89
N VAL A 122 11.03 12.86 -7.13
CA VAL A 122 9.77 13.45 -7.59
C VAL A 122 8.84 12.38 -8.14
N LYS A 123 7.59 12.36 -7.66
CA LYS A 123 6.56 11.41 -8.09
C LYS A 123 5.15 12.03 -8.04
N PRO A 124 4.17 11.50 -8.81
CA PRO A 124 2.76 11.88 -8.61
C PRO A 124 2.29 11.57 -7.19
N LEU A 125 1.40 12.40 -6.66
CA LEU A 125 0.95 12.32 -5.27
C LEU A 125 0.18 11.03 -4.97
N ALA A 126 -0.71 10.59 -5.87
CA ALA A 126 -1.72 9.56 -5.61
C ALA A 126 -1.71 8.41 -6.63
N GLU A 127 -0.60 8.21 -7.33
CA GLU A 127 -0.43 7.04 -8.19
C GLU A 127 0.17 5.87 -7.42
N GLY A 128 -0.25 4.64 -7.81
CA GLY A 128 0.27 3.38 -7.33
C GLY A 128 1.26 2.74 -8.30
N THR A 129 1.83 1.58 -7.92
CA THR A 129 2.67 0.69 -8.76
C THR A 129 3.86 1.37 -9.46
N GLY A 130 4.35 2.51 -8.94
CA GLY A 130 5.46 3.24 -9.56
C GLY A 130 5.09 4.01 -10.84
N LYS A 131 3.81 4.25 -11.10
CA LYS A 131 3.38 5.12 -12.20
C LYS A 131 3.92 6.53 -12.03
N GLY A 132 4.53 7.05 -13.10
CA GLY A 132 5.17 8.37 -13.09
C GLY A 132 6.54 8.41 -12.43
N VAL A 133 7.08 7.25 -12.04
CA VAL A 133 8.44 7.08 -11.53
C VAL A 133 9.33 6.50 -12.63
N SER A 134 10.50 7.11 -12.82
CA SER A 134 11.55 6.67 -13.75
C SER A 134 12.91 7.15 -13.23
N ALA A 135 13.99 6.86 -13.94
CA ALA A 135 15.31 7.39 -13.61
C ALA A 135 15.34 8.93 -13.54
N ALA A 136 14.50 9.61 -14.35
CA ALA A 136 14.33 11.07 -14.31
C ALA A 136 13.65 11.58 -13.02
N SER A 137 13.10 10.71 -12.18
CA SER A 137 12.52 11.10 -10.87
C SER A 137 13.59 11.48 -9.84
N VAL A 138 14.87 11.11 -10.06
CA VAL A 138 16.00 11.54 -9.22
C VAL A 138 16.53 12.86 -9.76
N ILE A 139 16.26 13.93 -9.04
CA ILE A 139 16.55 15.32 -9.45
C ILE A 139 17.83 15.82 -8.77
N ARG A 140 18.74 16.38 -9.53
CA ARG A 140 20.05 16.83 -9.02
C ARG A 140 20.24 18.35 -9.09
N ASP A 141 19.36 19.04 -9.80
CA ASP A 141 19.45 20.49 -10.02
C ASP A 141 18.06 21.12 -10.22
N ARG A 142 18.03 22.44 -10.18
CA ARG A 142 16.78 23.23 -10.25
C ARG A 142 16.08 23.15 -11.60
N GLU A 143 16.84 23.12 -12.68
CA GLU A 143 16.29 23.09 -14.04
C GLU A 143 15.55 21.77 -14.28
N SER A 144 16.16 20.65 -13.89
CA SER A 144 15.54 19.31 -13.95
C SER A 144 14.31 19.23 -13.05
N LEU A 145 14.33 19.85 -11.86
CA LEU A 145 13.18 19.89 -10.96
C LEU A 145 11.98 20.55 -11.64
N GLU A 146 12.19 21.74 -12.21
CA GLU A 146 11.12 22.47 -12.89
C GLU A 146 10.53 21.69 -14.06
N ALA A 147 11.38 21.15 -14.93
CA ALA A 147 10.95 20.38 -16.09
C ALA A 147 10.13 19.13 -15.72
N VAL A 148 10.60 18.35 -14.74
CA VAL A 148 9.97 17.09 -14.33
C VAL A 148 8.66 17.36 -13.59
N VAL A 149 8.63 18.33 -12.65
CA VAL A 149 7.39 18.67 -11.91
C VAL A 149 6.31 19.17 -12.84
N ARG A 150 6.64 20.10 -13.79
CA ARG A 150 5.69 20.57 -14.79
C ARG A 150 5.14 19.44 -15.63
N GLY A 151 5.98 18.54 -16.12
CA GLY A 151 5.58 17.38 -16.92
C GLY A 151 4.65 16.44 -16.16
N LEU A 152 4.90 16.20 -14.86
CA LEU A 152 4.03 15.36 -14.03
C LEU A 152 2.69 16.02 -13.72
N LEU A 153 2.66 17.33 -13.40
CA LEU A 153 1.42 18.10 -13.19
C LEU A 153 0.52 18.04 -14.43
N GLU A 154 1.09 18.26 -15.62
CA GLU A 154 0.36 18.23 -16.89
C GLU A 154 -0.17 16.81 -17.21
N ARG A 155 0.70 15.80 -17.11
CA ARG A 155 0.36 14.43 -17.51
C ARG A 155 -0.64 13.76 -16.59
N TYR A 156 -0.46 13.91 -15.26
CA TYR A 156 -1.28 13.21 -14.27
C TYR A 156 -2.43 14.03 -13.72
N ARG A 157 -2.44 15.34 -13.94
CA ARG A 157 -3.49 16.27 -13.49
C ARG A 157 -3.80 16.14 -12.00
N GLN A 158 -2.75 15.96 -11.22
CA GLN A 158 -2.78 15.86 -9.76
C GLN A 158 -1.53 16.50 -9.17
N PRO A 159 -1.51 16.82 -7.86
CA PRO A 159 -0.31 17.33 -7.22
C PRO A 159 0.89 16.39 -7.35
N VAL A 160 2.07 16.96 -7.25
CA VAL A 160 3.36 16.25 -7.31
C VAL A 160 4.00 16.28 -5.93
N LEU A 161 4.47 15.14 -5.47
CA LEU A 161 5.27 15.00 -4.25
C LEU A 161 6.74 15.14 -4.63
N VAL A 162 7.42 16.09 -3.99
CA VAL A 162 8.87 16.31 -4.06
C VAL A 162 9.44 15.99 -2.70
N GLU A 163 10.38 15.05 -2.60
CA GLU A 163 10.93 14.61 -1.33
C GLU A 163 12.47 14.49 -1.41
N THR A 164 13.15 14.58 -0.28
CA THR A 164 14.60 14.33 -0.20
C THR A 164 14.88 12.91 -0.70
N TYR A 165 15.85 12.77 -1.60
CA TYR A 165 16.23 11.45 -2.12
C TYR A 165 16.94 10.62 -1.06
N LEU A 166 16.50 9.39 -0.90
CA LEU A 166 17.09 8.41 0.00
C LEU A 166 18.03 7.49 -0.78
N PRO A 167 19.36 7.53 -0.55
CA PRO A 167 20.32 6.80 -1.37
C PRO A 167 20.56 5.35 -0.92
N GLY A 168 20.05 4.96 0.25
CA GLY A 168 20.33 3.68 0.87
C GLY A 168 19.48 2.53 0.38
N ARG A 169 19.50 1.44 1.13
CA ARG A 169 18.77 0.19 0.88
C ARG A 169 17.27 0.42 0.88
N GLU A 170 16.57 -0.30 0.03
CA GLU A 170 15.11 -0.26 -0.06
C GLU A 170 14.53 -1.53 0.53
N PHE A 171 13.52 -1.37 1.41
CA PHE A 171 12.85 -2.44 2.13
C PHE A 171 11.35 -2.39 1.89
N THR A 172 10.72 -3.56 1.85
CA THR A 172 9.28 -3.70 1.96
C THR A 172 8.95 -4.67 3.09
N ALA A 173 8.15 -4.22 4.04
CA ALA A 173 7.74 -5.02 5.20
C ALA A 173 6.31 -5.52 5.00
N GLY A 174 6.13 -6.83 4.94
CA GLY A 174 4.82 -7.48 4.92
C GLY A 174 4.23 -7.54 6.32
N ILE A 175 2.97 -7.17 6.46
CA ILE A 175 2.27 -7.13 7.75
C ILE A 175 0.95 -7.86 7.63
N VAL A 176 0.60 -8.63 8.66
CA VAL A 176 -0.73 -9.24 8.84
C VAL A 176 -1.29 -8.89 10.21
N GLY A 177 -2.61 -8.80 10.30
CA GLY A 177 -3.34 -8.51 11.53
C GLY A 177 -3.76 -7.05 11.69
N THR A 178 -4.52 -6.79 12.76
CA THR A 178 -5.12 -5.50 13.06
C THR A 178 -4.80 -5.09 14.50
N GLY A 179 -4.53 -3.81 14.73
CA GLY A 179 -4.28 -3.24 16.07
C GLY A 179 -3.12 -3.93 16.80
N ALA A 180 -3.36 -4.42 18.02
CA ALA A 180 -2.34 -5.09 18.82
C ALA A 180 -1.86 -6.42 18.21
N GLU A 181 -2.74 -7.13 17.51
CA GLU A 181 -2.46 -8.41 16.85
C GLU A 181 -1.68 -8.26 15.53
N ALA A 182 -1.47 -7.02 15.07
CA ALA A 182 -0.68 -6.76 13.88
C ALA A 182 0.78 -7.17 14.11
N ARG A 183 1.36 -7.91 13.15
CA ARG A 183 2.75 -8.37 13.19
C ARG A 183 3.40 -8.29 11.81
N VAL A 184 4.69 -8.03 11.78
CA VAL A 184 5.50 -8.15 10.57
C VAL A 184 5.74 -9.63 10.30
N ILE A 185 5.47 -10.08 9.06
CA ILE A 185 5.71 -11.47 8.63
C ILE A 185 7.08 -11.64 7.98
N GLY A 186 7.67 -10.56 7.51
CA GLY A 186 9.00 -10.52 6.92
C GLY A 186 9.32 -9.13 6.40
N VAL A 187 10.60 -8.84 6.27
CA VAL A 187 11.14 -7.67 5.59
C VAL A 187 11.97 -8.14 4.42
N ALA A 188 11.55 -7.77 3.21
CA ALA A 188 12.34 -8.04 2.02
C ALA A 188 13.13 -6.80 1.62
N GLU A 189 14.41 -6.97 1.36
CA GLU A 189 15.23 -5.98 0.68
C GLU A 189 15.00 -6.08 -0.82
N ILE A 190 14.77 -4.94 -1.45
CA ILE A 190 14.56 -4.80 -2.90
C ILE A 190 15.90 -4.48 -3.55
N ILE A 191 16.45 -5.42 -4.30
CA ILE A 191 17.74 -5.30 -4.95
C ILE A 191 17.51 -5.22 -6.47
N LEU A 192 17.87 -4.08 -7.06
CA LEU A 192 17.77 -3.88 -8.50
C LEU A 192 18.92 -4.60 -9.20
N ASN A 193 18.59 -5.47 -10.15
CA ASN A 193 19.56 -6.20 -10.97
C ASN A 193 20.17 -5.29 -12.04
N ARG A 194 21.27 -5.71 -12.67
CA ARG A 194 21.99 -4.92 -13.70
C ARG A 194 21.13 -4.51 -14.91
N ASN A 195 20.04 -5.22 -15.17
CA ASN A 195 19.11 -4.94 -16.26
C ASN A 195 17.94 -4.05 -15.85
N ALA A 196 17.87 -3.64 -14.57
CA ALA A 196 16.85 -2.75 -14.06
C ALA A 196 17.14 -1.30 -14.45
N GLU A 197 16.10 -0.45 -14.45
CA GLU A 197 16.32 1.00 -14.48
C GLU A 197 17.07 1.42 -13.22
N GLU A 198 18.17 2.15 -13.41
CA GLU A 198 19.06 2.53 -12.30
C GLU A 198 18.34 3.39 -11.26
N SER A 199 18.66 3.13 -10.00
CA SER A 199 18.34 3.95 -8.83
C SER A 199 16.88 4.02 -8.40
N VAL A 200 15.91 3.41 -9.10
CA VAL A 200 14.49 3.52 -8.77
C VAL A 200 13.72 2.20 -8.99
N TYR A 201 12.81 1.88 -8.07
CA TYR A 201 11.86 0.78 -8.24
C TYR A 201 10.64 1.26 -9.04
N SER A 202 10.86 1.48 -10.35
CA SER A 202 9.87 2.01 -11.29
C SER A 202 8.79 0.99 -11.66
N LEU A 203 7.71 1.46 -12.32
CA LEU A 203 6.69 0.57 -12.90
C LEU A 203 7.31 -0.49 -13.82
N ALA A 204 8.25 -0.10 -14.70
CA ALA A 204 8.93 -1.03 -15.61
C ALA A 204 9.74 -2.09 -14.86
N ASN A 205 10.34 -1.74 -13.70
CA ASN A 205 11.02 -2.71 -12.85
C ASN A 205 10.04 -3.63 -12.12
N LYS A 206 8.87 -3.12 -11.71
CA LYS A 206 7.80 -3.92 -11.07
C LYS A 206 7.13 -4.88 -12.03
N GLU A 207 6.84 -4.47 -13.25
CA GLU A 207 6.22 -5.34 -14.27
C GLU A 207 7.12 -6.50 -14.70
N LEU A 208 8.45 -6.30 -14.65
CA LEU A 208 9.47 -7.29 -14.98
C LEU A 208 10.26 -7.70 -13.71
N CYS A 209 9.61 -7.75 -12.56
CA CYS A 209 10.27 -7.98 -11.27
C CYS A 209 11.04 -9.31 -11.25
N GLU A 210 10.53 -10.36 -11.89
CA GLU A 210 11.19 -11.68 -11.97
C GLU A 210 12.59 -11.61 -12.65
N GLU A 211 12.81 -10.67 -13.57
CA GLU A 211 14.07 -10.49 -14.28
C GLU A 211 14.94 -9.36 -13.73
N ARG A 212 14.33 -8.33 -13.14
CA ARG A 212 14.95 -7.05 -12.79
C ARG A 212 15.17 -6.84 -11.32
N VAL A 213 14.46 -7.58 -10.48
CA VAL A 213 14.45 -7.38 -9.03
C VAL A 213 14.78 -8.68 -8.32
N THR A 214 15.63 -8.59 -7.33
CA THR A 214 15.87 -9.70 -6.39
C THR A 214 15.29 -9.29 -5.04
N TYR A 215 14.37 -10.10 -4.54
CA TYR A 215 13.86 -9.99 -3.18
C TYR A 215 14.70 -10.85 -2.26
N ARG A 216 15.25 -10.26 -1.23
CA ARG A 216 16.05 -10.97 -0.22
C ARG A 216 15.44 -10.73 1.16
N LEU A 217 15.03 -11.81 1.84
CA LEU A 217 14.63 -11.68 3.24
C LEU A 217 15.81 -11.14 4.05
N ALA A 218 15.60 -10.07 4.80
CA ALA A 218 16.61 -9.38 5.57
C ALA A 218 16.25 -9.39 7.06
N ASP A 219 17.25 -9.67 7.91
CA ASP A 219 17.13 -9.78 9.37
C ASP A 219 18.25 -9.03 10.10
N ASP A 220 19.04 -8.24 9.39
CA ASP A 220 20.06 -7.39 9.98
C ASP A 220 19.45 -6.18 10.73
N HIS A 221 20.29 -5.47 11.47
CA HIS A 221 19.86 -4.33 12.29
C HIS A 221 19.03 -3.29 11.54
N GLU A 222 19.40 -2.99 10.29
CA GLU A 222 18.68 -2.01 9.46
C GLU A 222 17.28 -2.54 9.08
N ALA A 223 17.18 -3.82 8.71
CA ALA A 223 15.90 -4.46 8.41
C ALA A 223 14.99 -4.58 9.66
N LEU A 224 15.55 -4.88 10.83
CA LEU A 224 14.80 -4.90 12.09
C LEU A 224 14.26 -3.50 12.44
N CYS A 225 15.06 -2.45 12.23
CA CYS A 225 14.62 -1.08 12.40
C CYS A 225 13.49 -0.72 11.42
N ALA A 226 13.59 -1.20 10.16
CA ALA A 226 12.52 -1.03 9.18
C ALA A 226 11.23 -1.76 9.60
N ALA A 227 11.34 -2.96 10.18
CA ALA A 227 10.20 -3.71 10.72
C ALA A 227 9.50 -2.95 11.84
N ASP A 228 10.25 -2.39 12.79
CA ASP A 228 9.70 -1.63 13.91
C ASP A 228 8.96 -0.38 13.43
N TYR A 229 9.55 0.39 12.50
CA TYR A 229 8.91 1.56 11.92
C TYR A 229 7.67 1.20 11.10
N ALA A 230 7.74 0.11 10.34
CA ALA A 230 6.60 -0.39 9.59
C ALA A 230 5.44 -0.77 10.51
N LEU A 231 5.71 -1.51 11.57
CA LEU A 231 4.67 -1.92 12.53
C LEU A 231 4.08 -0.73 13.28
N ALA A 232 4.91 0.25 13.67
CA ALA A 232 4.45 1.48 14.31
C ALA A 232 3.55 2.29 13.37
N ALA A 233 3.95 2.47 12.11
CA ALA A 233 3.13 3.16 11.10
C ALA A 233 1.82 2.42 10.82
N TRP A 234 1.86 1.10 10.65
CA TRP A 234 0.68 0.25 10.43
C TRP A 234 -0.37 0.40 11.53
N ARG A 235 0.07 0.28 12.78
CA ARG A 235 -0.79 0.42 13.95
C ARG A 235 -1.31 1.83 14.13
N GLY A 236 -0.45 2.83 13.98
CA GLY A 236 -0.82 4.24 14.16
C GLY A 236 -1.72 4.78 13.05
N LEU A 237 -1.63 4.24 11.83
CA LEU A 237 -2.56 4.52 10.73
C LEU A 237 -3.87 3.71 10.83
N GLU A 238 -3.99 2.81 11.81
CA GLU A 238 -5.14 1.92 12.01
C GLU A 238 -5.41 1.00 10.81
N CYS A 239 -4.35 0.59 10.10
CA CYS A 239 -4.44 -0.37 9.01
C CYS A 239 -4.93 -1.74 9.49
N ARG A 240 -5.58 -2.51 8.60
CA ARG A 240 -6.29 -3.74 8.96
C ARG A 240 -5.89 -4.91 8.07
N ASP A 241 -5.96 -6.09 8.67
CA ASP A 241 -5.90 -7.43 8.10
C ASP A 241 -4.56 -7.77 7.45
N ALA A 242 -4.17 -7.12 6.38
CA ALA A 242 -2.86 -7.32 5.76
C ALA A 242 -2.48 -6.18 4.80
N GLY A 243 -1.19 -6.05 4.57
CA GLY A 243 -0.64 -5.09 3.63
C GLY A 243 0.88 -5.02 3.72
N ARG A 244 1.45 -3.98 3.13
CA ARG A 244 2.89 -3.75 3.18
C ARG A 244 3.24 -2.28 3.38
N ILE A 245 4.40 -2.06 3.95
CA ILE A 245 4.98 -0.73 4.09
C ILE A 245 6.35 -0.73 3.41
N ASP A 246 6.55 0.29 2.58
CA ASP A 246 7.78 0.51 1.86
C ASP A 246 8.62 1.56 2.58
N LEU A 247 9.90 1.23 2.82
CA LEU A 247 10.87 2.08 3.49
C LEU A 247 12.15 2.13 2.64
N ARG A 248 12.88 3.21 2.77
CA ARG A 248 14.21 3.32 2.18
C ARG A 248 15.15 4.01 3.14
N SER A 249 16.39 3.56 3.19
CA SER A 249 17.37 4.14 4.11
C SER A 249 17.96 5.45 3.58
N ASN A 250 18.21 6.36 4.48
CA ASN A 250 18.97 7.56 4.20
C ASN A 250 20.48 7.25 4.09
N GLY A 251 21.31 8.28 3.90
CA GLY A 251 22.77 8.14 3.75
C GLY A 251 23.48 7.62 5.00
N GLU A 252 22.81 7.57 6.15
CA GLU A 252 23.33 7.06 7.42
C GLU A 252 22.88 5.60 7.71
N GLY A 253 22.15 4.97 6.78
CA GLY A 253 21.60 3.63 6.96
C GLY A 253 20.40 3.59 7.88
N ARG A 254 19.67 4.70 8.05
CA ARG A 254 18.44 4.76 8.82
C ARG A 254 17.24 4.61 7.89
N PRO A 255 16.38 3.59 8.06
CA PRO A 255 15.16 3.46 7.27
C PRO A 255 14.17 4.60 7.51
N GLU A 256 13.57 5.08 6.45
CA GLU A 256 12.53 6.12 6.48
C GLU A 256 11.31 5.65 5.70
N PHE A 257 10.12 5.99 6.20
CA PHE A 257 8.85 5.61 5.61
C PHE A 257 8.65 6.29 4.24
N MET A 258 8.34 5.50 3.23
CA MET A 258 8.02 6.00 1.90
C MET A 258 6.52 5.99 1.64
N GLU A 259 5.88 4.83 1.78
CA GLU A 259 4.44 4.66 1.57
C GLU A 259 3.92 3.40 2.27
N VAL A 260 2.61 3.32 2.44
CA VAL A 260 1.88 2.15 2.92
C VAL A 260 0.88 1.70 1.87
N ASN A 261 0.76 0.39 1.71
CA ASN A 261 -0.19 -0.25 0.81
C ASN A 261 -1.13 -1.15 1.63
N PRO A 262 -2.21 -0.58 2.22
CA PRO A 262 -3.15 -1.32 3.07
C PRO A 262 -4.21 -2.09 2.25
N LEU A 263 -4.09 -2.05 0.94
CA LEU A 263 -4.77 -2.88 -0.05
C LEU A 263 -3.70 -3.40 -1.01
N ALA A 264 -2.88 -4.33 -0.54
CA ALA A 264 -1.75 -4.86 -1.30
C ALA A 264 -2.21 -5.86 -2.35
N GLY A 265 -1.50 -5.92 -3.48
CA GLY A 265 -1.70 -6.97 -4.47
C GLY A 265 -1.46 -8.37 -3.88
N LEU A 266 -2.21 -9.34 -4.37
CA LEU A 266 -2.23 -10.72 -3.85
C LEU A 266 -1.91 -11.78 -4.92
N HIS A 267 -1.31 -11.41 -6.04
CA HIS A 267 -0.85 -12.42 -6.99
C HIS A 267 0.29 -13.27 -6.38
N PRO A 268 0.17 -14.61 -6.34
CA PRO A 268 1.08 -15.48 -5.57
C PRO A 268 2.58 -15.28 -5.86
N THR A 269 2.94 -15.04 -7.12
CA THR A 269 4.35 -14.97 -7.56
C THR A 269 4.77 -13.58 -8.05
N HIS A 270 3.85 -12.61 -8.10
CA HIS A 270 4.12 -11.31 -8.71
C HIS A 270 3.90 -10.13 -7.75
N SER A 271 3.11 -10.31 -6.70
CA SER A 271 2.83 -9.26 -5.72
C SER A 271 3.77 -9.35 -4.51
N ASP A 272 4.23 -8.19 -4.03
CA ASP A 272 5.25 -8.11 -2.98
C ASP A 272 4.82 -8.82 -1.68
N LEU A 273 3.56 -8.69 -1.24
CA LEU A 273 3.11 -9.30 0.01
C LEU A 273 3.16 -10.83 -0.02
N PRO A 274 2.63 -11.54 -1.03
CA PRO A 274 2.81 -12.99 -1.18
C PRO A 274 4.27 -13.42 -1.37
N ILE A 275 5.10 -12.64 -2.08
CA ILE A 275 6.53 -12.91 -2.23
C ILE A 275 7.22 -12.88 -0.85
N ILE A 276 6.95 -11.85 -0.03
CA ILE A 276 7.48 -11.75 1.34
C ILE A 276 7.03 -12.94 2.19
N ALA A 277 5.75 -13.31 2.12
CA ALA A 277 5.22 -14.47 2.84
C ALA A 277 5.97 -15.75 2.46
N THR A 278 6.14 -16.02 1.16
CA THR A 278 6.89 -17.17 0.66
C THR A 278 8.34 -17.18 1.13
N LEU A 279 9.03 -16.04 1.07
CA LEU A 279 10.41 -15.91 1.58
C LEU A 279 10.50 -16.16 3.08
N ALA A 280 9.46 -15.83 3.83
CA ALA A 280 9.35 -16.09 5.27
C ALA A 280 8.86 -17.53 5.61
N GLY A 281 8.66 -18.38 4.60
CA GLY A 281 8.18 -19.76 4.79
C GLY A 281 6.68 -19.87 5.08
N ILE A 282 5.90 -18.86 4.74
CA ILE A 282 4.44 -18.83 4.89
C ILE A 282 3.82 -19.14 3.53
N GLU A 283 3.06 -20.22 3.47
CA GLU A 283 2.35 -20.63 2.24
C GLU A 283 1.23 -19.64 1.89
N TYR A 284 0.88 -19.56 0.61
CA TYR A 284 -0.13 -18.63 0.11
C TYR A 284 -1.49 -18.79 0.82
N ASP A 285 -1.94 -20.03 1.02
CA ASP A 285 -3.20 -20.32 1.71
C ASP A 285 -3.16 -19.90 3.19
N GLU A 286 -1.99 -19.95 3.83
CA GLU A 286 -1.80 -19.45 5.19
C GLU A 286 -1.85 -17.93 5.26
N LEU A 287 -1.34 -17.23 4.24
CA LEU A 287 -1.49 -15.79 4.11
C LEU A 287 -2.97 -15.41 3.96
N ILE A 288 -3.70 -16.04 3.04
CA ILE A 288 -5.15 -15.79 2.85
C ILE A 288 -5.92 -16.11 4.12
N ARG A 289 -5.59 -17.20 4.82
CA ARG A 289 -6.15 -17.53 6.14
C ARG A 289 -5.93 -16.42 7.14
N SER A 290 -4.71 -15.89 7.25
CA SER A 290 -4.37 -14.82 8.19
C SER A 290 -5.18 -13.54 7.94
N ILE A 291 -5.42 -13.20 6.67
CA ILE A 291 -6.29 -12.08 6.27
C ILE A 291 -7.73 -12.32 6.74
N MET A 292 -8.26 -13.51 6.47
CA MET A 292 -9.62 -13.88 6.84
C MET A 292 -9.81 -13.94 8.35
N ASP A 293 -8.87 -14.52 9.08
CA ASP A 293 -8.93 -14.64 10.54
C ASP A 293 -8.93 -13.25 11.20
N SER A 294 -8.10 -12.32 10.72
CA SER A 294 -8.11 -10.93 11.20
C SER A 294 -9.44 -10.24 10.94
N ALA A 295 -9.99 -10.37 9.73
CA ALA A 295 -11.28 -9.77 9.39
C ALA A 295 -12.43 -10.35 10.23
N LEU A 296 -12.47 -11.67 10.42
CA LEU A 296 -13.48 -12.36 11.20
C LEU A 296 -13.40 -12.04 12.69
N ALA A 297 -12.20 -11.89 13.25
CA ALA A 297 -12.00 -11.46 14.65
C ALA A 297 -12.63 -10.08 14.90
N ARG A 298 -12.35 -9.11 14.03
CA ARG A 298 -12.98 -7.77 14.08
C ARG A 298 -14.52 -7.83 14.06
N LEU A 299 -15.09 -8.73 13.25
CA LEU A 299 -16.54 -8.92 13.18
C LEU A 299 -17.11 -9.52 14.46
N GLY A 300 -16.38 -10.44 15.09
CA GLY A 300 -16.73 -11.02 16.39
C GLY A 300 -16.80 -9.96 17.50
N GLU A 301 -15.80 -9.09 17.57
CA GLU A 301 -15.74 -7.98 18.51
C GLU A 301 -16.89 -6.97 18.30
N MET A 302 -17.18 -6.60 17.06
CA MET A 302 -18.29 -5.70 16.71
C MET A 302 -19.66 -6.28 17.12
N LYS A 303 -19.87 -7.58 16.98
CA LYS A 303 -21.10 -8.26 17.42
C LYS A 303 -21.19 -8.29 18.96
N GLY A 304 -20.09 -8.60 19.63
CA GLY A 304 -20.00 -8.58 21.11
C GLY A 304 -20.29 -7.20 21.72
N ALA A 305 -19.74 -6.13 21.14
CA ALA A 305 -19.98 -4.76 21.58
C ALA A 305 -21.44 -4.32 21.39
N ARG A 306 -22.13 -4.84 20.36
CA ARG A 306 -23.57 -4.53 20.13
C ARG A 306 -24.52 -5.26 21.07
N THR A 307 -24.16 -6.46 21.55
CA THR A 307 -24.98 -7.25 22.48
C THR A 307 -24.84 -6.77 23.93
N GLY A 308 -23.79 -6.03 24.28
CA GLY A 308 -23.54 -5.47 25.61
C GLY A 308 -24.23 -4.13 25.92
N ARG A 309 -25.04 -3.54 25.03
CA ARG A 309 -25.82 -2.33 25.35
C ARG A 309 -27.18 -2.72 25.92
N PRO A 310 -27.51 -2.29 27.16
CA PRO A 310 -28.88 -2.44 27.65
C PRO A 310 -29.84 -1.69 26.72
N ARG A 311 -30.92 -2.36 26.34
CA ARG A 311 -32.03 -1.71 25.66
C ARG A 311 -32.66 -0.71 26.66
N ALA A 312 -32.56 0.56 26.32
CA ALA A 312 -33.34 1.59 26.98
C ALA A 312 -34.78 1.60 26.43
#